data_df71d170e2b2c03471868f2d8d3571a3
#
_entry.id   df71d170e2b2c03471868f2d8d3571a3
#
_cell.length_a   1.000
_cell.length_b   1.000
_cell.length_c   1.000
_cell.angle_alpha   90.00
_cell.angle_beta   90.00
_cell.angle_gamma   90.00
#
_symmetry.space_group_name_H-M   'P 1'
#
loop_
_entity.id
_entity.type
_entity.pdbx_description
1 polymer ?
#
loop_
_entity_poly.entity_id
_entity_poly.type
_entity_poly.pdbx_seq_one_letter_code
_entity_poly.pdbx_strand_id
1 'polypeptide(L)'
;VLGYSRKLETAHEALKLGIVDECIAGPGDSNVRNVDVVVLSIPVRQYKQVLTQFLPSLPPNCLIFDAGSTKSDVAVMLDELEPQFPGLKARFVLAHPIAGGESHGPAAAVANLFEGRNCVLCPLPQTNPAGLKKVENFWAAIGAKLSTMNAMDHDEMFGAVSPLPHLLAFSYVASVLGHPKGAEFMKEGGAGYRDFTRIAASSPE
;
A
#
# COMPACT_ATOMS: atom_id res chain seq x y z
N VAL A 1 13.81 13.29 4.19
CA VAL A 1 13.17 11.98 3.90
C VAL A 1 14.17 11.10 3.17
N LEU A 2 14.39 9.86 3.67
CA LEU A 2 15.21 8.85 3.00
C LEU A 2 14.33 8.00 2.11
N GLY A 3 14.77 7.79 0.86
CA GLY A 3 14.10 6.93 -0.11
C GLY A 3 14.84 5.63 -0.36
N TYR A 4 14.11 4.51 -0.37
CA TYR A 4 14.62 3.22 -0.80
C TYR A 4 13.70 2.59 -1.85
N SER A 5 14.30 2.06 -2.89
CA SER A 5 13.62 1.23 -3.88
C SER A 5 14.54 0.10 -4.32
N ARG A 6 13.97 -1.09 -4.57
CA ARG A 6 14.69 -2.22 -5.14
C ARG A 6 15.34 -1.88 -6.50
N LYS A 7 14.66 -1.03 -7.28
CA LYS A 7 15.20 -0.48 -8.54
C LYS A 7 15.84 0.86 -8.26
N LEU A 8 17.13 0.96 -8.47
CA LEU A 8 17.91 2.17 -8.19
C LEU A 8 17.42 3.37 -9.04
N GLU A 9 16.99 3.11 -10.27
CA GLU A 9 16.43 4.12 -11.16
C GLU A 9 15.19 4.78 -10.54
N THR A 10 14.30 4.00 -9.92
CA THR A 10 13.09 4.51 -9.24
C THR A 10 13.45 5.40 -8.05
N ALA A 11 14.47 5.02 -7.27
CA ALA A 11 14.93 5.84 -6.15
C ALA A 11 15.54 7.16 -6.64
N HIS A 12 16.37 7.13 -7.67
CA HIS A 12 16.97 8.33 -8.27
C HIS A 12 15.92 9.24 -8.92
N GLU A 13 14.89 8.67 -9.53
CA GLU A 13 13.76 9.46 -10.07
C GLU A 13 13.02 10.18 -8.94
N ALA A 14 12.73 9.50 -7.83
CA ALA A 14 12.10 10.13 -6.66
C ALA A 14 12.95 11.26 -6.07
N LEU A 15 14.27 11.08 -6.00
CA LEU A 15 15.20 12.13 -5.59
C LEU A 15 15.18 13.32 -6.56
N LYS A 16 15.25 13.08 -7.86
CA LYS A 16 15.21 14.11 -8.89
C LYS A 16 13.92 14.93 -8.88
N LEU A 17 12.80 14.28 -8.54
CA LEU A 17 11.49 14.93 -8.42
C LEU A 17 11.27 15.61 -7.05
N GLY A 18 12.24 15.54 -6.13
CA GLY A 18 12.13 16.12 -4.79
C GLY A 18 11.13 15.42 -3.87
N ILE A 19 10.78 14.17 -4.17
CA ILE A 19 9.89 13.34 -3.33
C ILE A 19 10.66 12.86 -2.09
N VAL A 20 11.95 12.61 -2.24
CA VAL A 20 12.88 12.26 -1.17
C VAL A 20 14.09 13.18 -1.19
N ASP A 21 14.74 13.37 -0.05
CA ASP A 21 15.92 14.23 0.08
C ASP A 21 17.22 13.47 -0.19
N GLU A 22 17.21 12.15 0.04
CA GLU A 22 18.37 11.28 -0.10
C GLU A 22 17.91 9.85 -0.46
N CYS A 23 18.72 9.13 -1.25
CA CYS A 23 18.51 7.72 -1.54
C CYS A 23 19.50 6.87 -0.77
N ILE A 24 19.01 5.81 -0.12
CA ILE A 24 19.84 4.80 0.53
C ILE A 24 19.99 3.56 -0.36
N ALA A 25 21.17 2.96 -0.32
CA ALA A 25 21.48 1.76 -1.12
C ALA A 25 20.85 0.48 -0.54
N GLY A 26 20.49 0.48 0.74
CA GLY A 26 19.90 -0.69 1.39
C GLY A 26 20.06 -0.68 2.92
N PRO A 27 19.80 -1.81 3.58
CA PRO A 27 19.78 -1.90 5.05
C PRO A 27 21.15 -1.66 5.71
N GLY A 28 22.25 -1.77 4.96
CA GLY A 28 23.61 -1.49 5.45
C GLY A 28 23.99 -0.01 5.46
N ASP A 29 23.17 0.86 4.95
CA ASP A 29 23.40 2.30 4.96
C ASP A 29 23.36 2.84 6.40
N SER A 30 24.34 3.68 6.76
CA SER A 30 24.46 4.23 8.12
C SER A 30 23.26 5.09 8.53
N ASN A 31 22.61 5.74 7.57
CA ASN A 31 21.44 6.59 7.80
C ASN A 31 20.23 5.81 8.31
N VAL A 32 20.13 4.51 7.99
CA VAL A 32 19.06 3.62 8.47
C VAL A 32 18.99 3.56 10.00
N ARG A 33 20.11 3.71 10.68
CA ARG A 33 20.19 3.68 12.16
C ARG A 33 19.60 4.91 12.85
N ASN A 34 19.30 5.96 12.10
CA ASN A 34 18.79 7.23 12.59
C ASN A 34 17.33 7.49 12.16
N VAL A 35 16.64 6.46 11.65
CA VAL A 35 15.27 6.58 11.16
C VAL A 35 14.28 6.49 12.31
N ASP A 36 13.43 7.47 12.46
CA ASP A 36 12.35 7.49 13.46
C ASP A 36 11.09 6.76 12.98
N VAL A 37 10.83 6.84 11.68
CA VAL A 37 9.61 6.31 11.05
C VAL A 37 9.92 5.66 9.72
N VAL A 38 9.34 4.49 9.48
CA VAL A 38 9.36 3.79 8.18
C VAL A 38 7.94 3.74 7.61
N VAL A 39 7.80 4.15 6.36
CA VAL A 39 6.56 4.01 5.59
C VAL A 39 6.75 2.94 4.51
N LEU A 40 5.95 1.87 4.57
CA LEU A 40 5.95 0.83 3.55
C LEU A 40 4.96 1.17 2.44
N SER A 41 5.46 1.74 1.35
CA SER A 41 4.70 2.07 0.14
C SER A 41 5.10 1.17 -1.03
N ILE A 42 5.20 -0.13 -0.78
CA ILE A 42 5.57 -1.17 -1.74
C ILE A 42 4.46 -2.23 -1.79
N PRO A 43 4.44 -3.14 -2.78
CA PRO A 43 3.47 -4.24 -2.80
C PRO A 43 3.52 -5.08 -1.52
N VAL A 44 2.36 -5.39 -0.93
CA VAL A 44 2.23 -6.12 0.36
C VAL A 44 3.03 -7.42 0.37
N ARG A 45 3.05 -8.15 -0.75
CA ARG A 45 3.82 -9.40 -0.90
C ARG A 45 5.34 -9.24 -0.68
N GLN A 46 5.87 -8.02 -0.73
CA GLN A 46 7.30 -7.72 -0.52
C GLN A 46 7.62 -7.32 0.92
N TYR A 47 6.61 -7.07 1.76
CA TYR A 47 6.81 -6.57 3.13
C TYR A 47 7.70 -7.48 3.95
N LYS A 48 7.41 -8.78 4.00
CA LYS A 48 8.19 -9.74 4.77
C LYS A 48 9.67 -9.72 4.40
N GLN A 49 9.96 -9.76 3.10
CA GLN A 49 11.33 -9.74 2.60
C GLN A 49 12.06 -8.45 2.99
N VAL A 50 11.43 -7.30 2.75
CA VAL A 50 12.04 -5.99 3.04
C VAL A 50 12.22 -5.80 4.54
N LEU A 51 11.19 -6.11 5.35
CA LEU A 51 11.29 -6.00 6.81
C LEU A 51 12.39 -6.90 7.38
N THR A 52 12.49 -8.16 6.95
CA THR A 52 13.55 -9.07 7.43
C THR A 52 14.95 -8.52 7.16
N GLN A 53 15.13 -7.81 6.05
CA GLN A 53 16.42 -7.20 5.71
C GLN A 53 16.70 -5.93 6.52
N PHE A 54 15.72 -5.07 6.75
CA PHE A 54 15.91 -3.76 7.36
C PHE A 54 15.82 -3.77 8.89
N LEU A 55 14.95 -4.60 9.49
CA LEU A 55 14.71 -4.63 10.94
C LEU A 55 15.98 -4.75 11.79
N PRO A 56 17.02 -5.54 11.40
CA PRO A 56 18.26 -5.61 12.17
C PRO A 56 19.06 -4.29 12.26
N SER A 57 18.83 -3.39 11.29
CA SER A 57 19.54 -2.09 11.21
C SER A 57 18.70 -0.92 11.72
N LEU A 58 17.37 -1.09 11.83
CA LEU A 58 16.47 -0.04 12.32
C LEU A 58 16.57 0.11 13.84
N PRO A 59 16.40 1.34 14.37
CA PRO A 59 16.27 1.55 15.82
C PRO A 59 15.14 0.70 16.41
N PRO A 60 15.28 0.15 17.61
CA PRO A 60 14.27 -0.71 18.22
C PRO A 60 12.93 0.01 18.50
N ASN A 61 12.93 1.33 18.60
CA ASN A 61 11.77 2.19 18.80
C ASN A 61 11.27 2.87 17.49
N CYS A 62 11.87 2.54 16.34
CA CYS A 62 11.43 3.05 15.05
C CYS A 62 9.97 2.65 14.79
N LEU A 63 9.12 3.62 14.55
CA LEU A 63 7.71 3.40 14.20
C LEU A 63 7.60 2.95 12.76
N ILE A 64 6.78 1.95 12.49
CA ILE A 64 6.55 1.44 11.13
C ILE A 64 5.06 1.52 10.83
N PHE A 65 4.69 1.99 9.65
CA PHE A 65 3.33 1.84 9.15
C PHE A 65 3.34 1.59 7.65
N ASP A 66 2.25 1.08 7.14
CA ASP A 66 2.11 0.75 5.73
C ASP A 66 1.01 1.55 5.03
N ALA A 67 0.95 1.44 3.71
CA ALA A 67 -0.09 1.99 2.86
C ALA A 67 -0.72 0.89 1.96
N GLY A 68 -0.59 -0.37 2.35
CA GLY A 68 -1.06 -1.50 1.56
C GLY A 68 -2.58 -1.68 1.57
N SER A 69 -3.09 -2.41 0.58
CA SER A 69 -4.52 -2.62 0.38
C SER A 69 -5.11 -3.79 1.16
N THR A 70 -4.29 -4.70 1.72
CA THR A 70 -4.73 -5.83 2.57
C THR A 70 -4.11 -5.72 3.96
N LYS A 71 -4.84 -6.15 5.00
CA LYS A 71 -4.42 -5.99 6.40
C LYS A 71 -4.26 -7.32 7.13
N SER A 72 -5.11 -8.30 6.86
CA SER A 72 -5.04 -9.61 7.52
C SER A 72 -3.73 -10.35 7.20
N ASP A 73 -3.30 -10.33 5.93
CA ASP A 73 -2.04 -10.92 5.52
C ASP A 73 -0.85 -10.26 6.21
N VAL A 74 -0.91 -8.92 6.39
CA VAL A 74 0.12 -8.18 7.09
C VAL A 74 0.14 -8.53 8.58
N ALA A 75 -1.03 -8.69 9.21
CA ALA A 75 -1.13 -9.10 10.61
C ALA A 75 -0.51 -10.50 10.83
N VAL A 76 -0.83 -11.47 9.95
CA VAL A 76 -0.23 -12.82 9.97
C VAL A 76 1.29 -12.76 9.78
N MET A 77 1.75 -11.98 8.81
CA MET A 77 3.19 -11.78 8.58
C MET A 77 3.89 -11.22 9.83
N LEU A 78 3.27 -10.28 10.54
CA LEU A 78 3.82 -9.72 11.78
C LEU A 78 3.87 -10.77 12.90
N ASP A 79 2.87 -11.67 12.99
CA ASP A 79 2.90 -12.80 13.92
C ASP A 79 4.08 -13.75 13.64
N GLU A 80 4.39 -13.98 12.37
CA GLU A 80 5.53 -14.81 11.95
C GLU A 80 6.88 -14.15 12.24
N LEU A 81 6.98 -12.83 12.17
CA LEU A 81 8.22 -12.07 12.41
C LEU A 81 8.46 -11.73 13.89
N GLU A 82 7.42 -11.65 14.70
CA GLU A 82 7.51 -11.25 16.12
C GLU A 82 8.50 -12.09 16.95
N PRO A 83 8.62 -13.44 16.79
CA PRO A 83 9.60 -14.24 17.51
C PRO A 83 11.05 -13.85 17.19
N GLN A 84 11.32 -13.43 15.96
CA GLN A 84 12.65 -13.00 15.51
C GLN A 84 12.93 -11.53 15.86
N PHE A 85 11.88 -10.71 15.89
CA PHE A 85 11.96 -9.27 16.13
C PHE A 85 10.95 -8.85 17.21
N PRO A 86 11.21 -9.18 18.48
CA PRO A 86 10.30 -8.90 19.58
C PRO A 86 9.92 -7.42 19.67
N GLY A 87 8.63 -7.14 19.87
CA GLY A 87 8.08 -5.79 19.93
C GLY A 87 7.77 -5.18 18.55
N LEU A 88 7.92 -5.92 17.46
CA LEU A 88 7.58 -5.45 16.11
C LEU A 88 6.10 -5.08 16.02
N LYS A 89 5.19 -5.90 16.54
CA LYS A 89 3.74 -5.66 16.52
C LYS A 89 3.36 -4.41 17.31
N ALA A 90 4.10 -4.10 18.37
CA ALA A 90 3.83 -2.90 19.17
C ALA A 90 4.18 -1.60 18.42
N ARG A 91 5.17 -1.63 17.55
CA ARG A 91 5.65 -0.47 16.77
C ARG A 91 5.19 -0.46 15.31
N PHE A 92 4.30 -1.38 14.92
CA PHE A 92 3.73 -1.42 13.57
C PHE A 92 2.25 -1.01 13.60
N VAL A 93 1.88 -0.04 12.76
CA VAL A 93 0.49 0.40 12.58
C VAL A 93 0.06 0.07 11.16
N LEU A 94 -0.94 -0.79 11.03
CA LEU A 94 -1.50 -1.11 9.74
C LEU A 94 -2.40 0.03 9.28
N ALA A 95 -2.16 0.52 8.05
CA ALA A 95 -2.93 1.59 7.45
C ALA A 95 -3.25 1.29 5.98
N HIS A 96 -4.41 1.77 5.52
CA HIS A 96 -4.82 1.69 4.12
C HIS A 96 -5.44 3.01 3.70
N PRO A 97 -4.69 3.90 3.04
CA PRO A 97 -5.26 5.08 2.41
C PRO A 97 -6.06 4.67 1.17
N ILE A 98 -7.33 5.06 1.13
CA ILE A 98 -8.24 4.74 0.03
C ILE A 98 -8.08 5.81 -1.04
N ALA A 99 -6.92 5.80 -1.65
CA ALA A 99 -6.53 6.71 -2.72
C ALA A 99 -5.53 6.00 -3.63
N GLY A 100 -5.60 6.28 -4.90
CA GLY A 100 -4.72 5.70 -5.91
C GLY A 100 -5.15 6.13 -7.30
N GLY A 101 -4.32 5.80 -8.27
CA GLY A 101 -4.56 6.03 -9.70
C GLY A 101 -4.08 4.83 -10.52
N GLU A 102 -4.31 4.89 -11.82
CA GLU A 102 -3.88 3.86 -12.77
C GLU A 102 -2.38 3.96 -13.10
N SER A 103 -1.77 5.11 -12.81
CA SER A 103 -0.35 5.37 -13.07
C SER A 103 0.52 4.98 -11.87
N HIS A 104 1.72 4.51 -12.15
CA HIS A 104 2.67 4.00 -11.16
C HIS A 104 4.01 4.74 -11.20
N GLY A 105 4.75 4.64 -10.11
CA GLY A 105 6.09 5.21 -9.98
C GLY A 105 6.13 6.67 -9.54
N PRO A 106 7.33 7.22 -9.30
CA PRO A 106 7.51 8.57 -8.76
C PRO A 106 6.93 9.67 -9.64
N ALA A 107 6.96 9.53 -10.97
CA ALA A 107 6.38 10.50 -11.90
C ALA A 107 4.85 10.65 -11.79
N ALA A 108 4.17 9.65 -11.21
CA ALA A 108 2.73 9.68 -10.96
C ALA A 108 2.35 10.30 -9.61
N ALA A 109 3.33 10.79 -8.84
CA ALA A 109 3.07 11.35 -7.51
C ALA A 109 2.24 12.64 -7.59
N VAL A 110 1.22 12.72 -6.73
CA VAL A 110 0.34 13.88 -6.61
C VAL A 110 0.36 14.36 -5.16
N ALA A 111 0.76 15.60 -4.93
CA ALA A 111 1.00 16.14 -3.60
C ALA A 111 -0.24 16.12 -2.67
N ASN A 112 -1.43 16.32 -3.23
CA ASN A 112 -2.70 16.34 -2.50
C ASN A 112 -3.53 15.06 -2.66
N LEU A 113 -2.90 13.93 -3.00
CA LEU A 113 -3.56 12.65 -3.27
C LEU A 113 -4.51 12.22 -2.15
N PHE A 114 -4.12 12.46 -0.90
CA PHE A 114 -4.85 11.98 0.29
C PHE A 114 -5.84 12.99 0.86
N GLU A 115 -5.86 14.22 0.34
CA GLU A 115 -6.74 15.27 0.84
C GLU A 115 -8.22 14.89 0.67
N GLY A 116 -8.96 14.87 1.79
CA GLY A 116 -10.36 14.45 1.83
C GLY A 116 -10.61 12.96 1.59
N ARG A 117 -9.57 12.14 1.36
CA ARG A 117 -9.67 10.69 1.16
C ARG A 117 -9.71 9.94 2.48
N ASN A 118 -10.38 8.80 2.49
CA ASN A 118 -10.39 7.95 3.67
C ASN A 118 -9.04 7.24 3.84
N CYS A 119 -8.58 7.14 5.09
CA CYS A 119 -7.50 6.25 5.48
C CYS A 119 -7.97 5.38 6.65
N VAL A 120 -7.93 4.07 6.46
CA VAL A 120 -8.36 3.11 7.47
C VAL A 120 -7.15 2.64 8.25
N LEU A 121 -7.21 2.76 9.58
CA LEU A 121 -6.20 2.23 10.49
C LEU A 121 -6.72 0.92 11.11
N CYS A 122 -5.86 -0.10 11.13
CA CYS A 122 -6.20 -1.39 11.70
C CYS A 122 -5.21 -1.75 12.82
N PRO A 123 -5.28 -1.08 13.99
CA PRO A 123 -4.35 -1.35 15.08
C PRO A 123 -4.51 -2.78 15.58
N LEU A 124 -3.37 -3.43 15.83
CA LEU A 124 -3.34 -4.74 16.49
C LEU A 124 -3.53 -4.57 18.00
N PRO A 125 -3.95 -5.61 18.74
CA PRO A 125 -4.04 -5.54 20.20
C PRO A 125 -2.75 -5.11 20.90
N GLN A 126 -1.60 -5.40 20.28
CA GLN A 126 -0.28 -5.04 20.79
C GLN A 126 0.18 -3.64 20.36
N THR A 127 -0.48 -3.00 19.41
CA THR A 127 -0.07 -1.68 18.88
C THR A 127 0.04 -0.65 20.01
N ASN A 128 1.19 0.00 20.08
CA ASN A 128 1.44 1.04 21.10
C ASN A 128 0.53 2.26 20.83
N PRO A 129 -0.29 2.70 21.81
CA PRO A 129 -1.21 3.82 21.60
C PRO A 129 -0.52 5.13 21.21
N ALA A 130 0.69 5.41 21.71
CA ALA A 130 1.43 6.60 21.32
C ALA A 130 1.95 6.51 19.88
N GLY A 131 2.33 5.32 19.40
CA GLY A 131 2.68 5.06 18.02
C GLY A 131 1.47 5.23 17.09
N LEU A 132 0.32 4.64 17.46
CA LEU A 132 -0.94 4.82 16.73
C LEU A 132 -1.28 6.31 16.60
N LYS A 133 -1.19 7.08 17.70
CA LYS A 133 -1.48 8.53 17.69
C LYS A 133 -0.56 9.31 16.74
N LYS A 134 0.72 8.94 16.65
CA LYS A 134 1.64 9.55 15.68
C LYS A 134 1.21 9.28 14.23
N VAL A 135 0.78 8.06 13.93
CA VAL A 135 0.30 7.70 12.57
C VAL A 135 -1.03 8.39 12.24
N GLU A 136 -1.95 8.49 13.23
CA GLU A 136 -3.17 9.30 13.06
C GLU A 136 -2.84 10.75 12.72
N ASN A 137 -1.94 11.37 13.49
CA ASN A 137 -1.53 12.76 13.25
C ASN A 137 -0.85 12.93 11.89
N PHE A 138 -0.04 11.96 11.44
CA PHE A 138 0.57 11.98 10.12
C PHE A 138 -0.48 12.01 9.00
N TRP A 139 -1.42 11.07 9.00
CA TRP A 139 -2.46 11.01 7.98
C TRP A 139 -3.41 12.22 8.02
N ALA A 140 -3.76 12.69 9.23
CA ALA A 140 -4.57 13.90 9.38
C ALA A 140 -3.85 15.15 8.86
N ALA A 141 -2.54 15.28 9.07
CA ALA A 141 -1.74 16.41 8.60
C ALA A 141 -1.70 16.54 7.07
N ILE A 142 -1.80 15.42 6.35
CA ILE A 142 -1.89 15.41 4.88
C ILE A 142 -3.34 15.38 4.37
N GLY A 143 -4.31 15.69 5.23
CA GLY A 143 -5.71 15.90 4.88
C GLY A 143 -6.58 14.65 4.77
N ALA A 144 -6.10 13.47 5.19
CA ALA A 144 -6.89 12.25 5.16
C ALA A 144 -7.98 12.23 6.24
N LYS A 145 -9.11 11.60 5.94
CA LYS A 145 -10.19 11.29 6.89
C LYS A 145 -9.94 9.91 7.49
N LEU A 146 -9.81 9.84 8.82
CA LEU A 146 -9.46 8.61 9.50
C LEU A 146 -10.69 7.80 9.93
N SER A 147 -10.58 6.50 9.79
CA SER A 147 -11.47 5.51 10.42
C SER A 147 -10.65 4.36 10.98
N THR A 148 -11.22 3.61 11.92
CA THR A 148 -10.54 2.48 12.56
C THR A 148 -11.44 1.26 12.54
N MET A 149 -10.87 0.10 12.18
CA MET A 149 -11.52 -1.21 12.24
C MET A 149 -10.49 -2.30 12.48
N ASN A 150 -10.92 -3.54 12.72
CA ASN A 150 -9.96 -4.65 12.77
C ASN A 150 -9.57 -5.10 11.36
N ALA A 151 -8.46 -5.85 11.23
CA ALA A 151 -7.90 -6.26 9.95
C ALA A 151 -8.82 -7.21 9.16
N MET A 152 -9.58 -8.07 9.82
CA MET A 152 -10.50 -9.00 9.17
C MET A 152 -11.70 -8.28 8.56
N ASP A 153 -12.37 -7.42 9.35
CA ASP A 153 -13.50 -6.62 8.87
C ASP A 153 -13.07 -5.70 7.72
N HIS A 154 -11.82 -5.15 7.80
CA HIS A 154 -11.23 -4.39 6.73
C HIS A 154 -11.17 -5.19 5.43
N ASP A 155 -10.55 -6.37 5.46
CA ASP A 155 -10.33 -7.15 4.24
C ASP A 155 -11.65 -7.73 3.69
N GLU A 156 -12.59 -8.09 4.55
CA GLU A 156 -13.94 -8.50 4.13
C GLU A 156 -14.66 -7.36 3.39
N MET A 157 -14.70 -6.17 4.01
CA MET A 157 -15.36 -5.01 3.42
C MET A 157 -14.71 -4.57 2.11
N PHE A 158 -13.39 -4.37 2.12
CA PHE A 158 -12.69 -3.90 0.92
C PHE A 158 -12.60 -4.97 -0.15
N GLY A 159 -12.53 -6.25 0.22
CA GLY A 159 -12.64 -7.38 -0.71
C GLY A 159 -13.91 -7.34 -1.54
N ALA A 160 -15.03 -7.04 -0.89
CA ALA A 160 -16.33 -6.96 -1.56
C ALA A 160 -16.48 -5.73 -2.47
N VAL A 161 -15.93 -4.58 -2.08
CA VAL A 161 -16.17 -3.31 -2.79
C VAL A 161 -15.06 -2.93 -3.78
N SER A 162 -13.92 -3.61 -3.80
CA SER A 162 -12.82 -3.30 -4.70
C SER A 162 -12.37 -4.53 -5.51
N PRO A 163 -11.70 -5.57 -4.97
CA PRO A 163 -11.27 -6.71 -5.79
C PRO A 163 -12.41 -7.48 -6.47
N LEU A 164 -13.56 -7.65 -5.81
CA LEU A 164 -14.67 -8.40 -6.40
C LEU A 164 -15.23 -7.73 -7.67
N PRO A 165 -15.51 -6.42 -7.72
CA PRO A 165 -15.84 -5.74 -8.95
C PRO A 165 -14.81 -5.90 -10.07
N HIS A 166 -13.51 -5.85 -9.75
CA HIS A 166 -12.45 -6.08 -10.72
C HIS A 166 -12.51 -7.52 -11.28
N LEU A 167 -12.64 -8.51 -10.39
CA LEU A 167 -12.73 -9.91 -10.79
C LEU A 167 -13.92 -10.15 -11.73
N LEU A 168 -15.08 -9.57 -11.42
CA LEU A 168 -16.26 -9.66 -12.27
C LEU A 168 -16.04 -9.00 -13.63
N ALA A 169 -15.44 -7.82 -13.68
CA ALA A 169 -15.14 -7.12 -14.91
C ALA A 169 -14.14 -7.88 -15.78
N PHE A 170 -13.05 -8.39 -15.20
CA PHE A 170 -12.08 -9.23 -15.91
C PHE A 170 -12.70 -10.51 -16.44
N SER A 171 -13.50 -11.22 -15.64
CA SER A 171 -14.18 -12.46 -16.05
C SER A 171 -15.17 -12.20 -17.17
N TYR A 172 -15.89 -11.09 -17.10
CA TYR A 172 -16.83 -10.69 -18.14
C TYR A 172 -16.11 -10.40 -19.48
N VAL A 173 -15.06 -9.57 -19.44
CA VAL A 173 -14.27 -9.25 -20.65
C VAL A 173 -13.63 -10.51 -21.23
N ALA A 174 -13.07 -11.38 -20.38
CA ALA A 174 -12.51 -12.65 -20.83
C ALA A 174 -13.56 -13.54 -21.51
N SER A 175 -14.78 -13.61 -20.97
CA SER A 175 -15.90 -14.35 -21.57
C SER A 175 -16.30 -13.78 -22.94
N VAL A 176 -16.39 -12.45 -23.06
CA VAL A 176 -16.72 -11.79 -24.34
C VAL A 176 -15.62 -12.04 -25.37
N LEU A 177 -14.35 -11.91 -25.01
CA LEU A 177 -13.20 -12.14 -25.88
C LEU A 177 -13.07 -13.60 -26.31
N GLY A 178 -13.49 -14.55 -25.48
CA GLY A 178 -13.53 -15.97 -25.80
C GLY A 178 -14.60 -16.36 -26.84
N HIS A 179 -15.54 -15.46 -27.16
CA HIS A 179 -16.53 -15.73 -28.19
C HIS A 179 -15.94 -15.50 -29.60
N PRO A 180 -16.27 -16.34 -30.63
CA PRO A 180 -15.74 -16.18 -31.98
C PRO A 180 -15.95 -14.78 -32.59
N LYS A 181 -17.00 -14.07 -32.20
CA LYS A 181 -17.30 -12.67 -32.57
C LYS A 181 -17.00 -11.66 -31.46
N GLY A 182 -16.16 -11.98 -30.50
CA GLY A 182 -15.91 -11.15 -29.33
C GLY A 182 -15.42 -9.73 -29.66
N ALA A 183 -14.54 -9.60 -30.64
CA ALA A 183 -14.06 -8.30 -31.11
C ALA A 183 -15.18 -7.43 -31.72
N GLU A 184 -16.14 -8.04 -32.43
CA GLU A 184 -17.31 -7.33 -32.95
C GLU A 184 -18.22 -6.86 -31.81
N PHE A 185 -18.47 -7.73 -30.81
CA PHE A 185 -19.26 -7.39 -29.62
C PHE A 185 -18.66 -6.22 -28.82
N MET A 186 -17.34 -6.23 -28.64
CA MET A 186 -16.66 -5.13 -27.98
C MET A 186 -16.79 -3.80 -28.71
N LYS A 187 -16.73 -3.83 -30.06
CA LYS A 187 -16.86 -2.64 -30.90
C LYS A 187 -18.28 -2.04 -30.83
N GLU A 188 -19.29 -2.89 -30.81
CA GLU A 188 -20.71 -2.49 -30.76
C GLU A 188 -21.21 -2.22 -29.32
N GLY A 189 -20.35 -2.42 -28.32
CA GLY A 189 -20.67 -2.22 -26.91
C GLY A 189 -21.12 -0.79 -26.62
N GLY A 190 -22.32 -0.64 -26.05
CA GLY A 190 -22.89 0.65 -25.62
C GLY A 190 -22.22 1.22 -24.36
N ALA A 191 -22.80 2.32 -23.81
CA ALA A 191 -22.27 2.99 -22.65
C ALA A 191 -22.12 2.07 -21.42
N GLY A 192 -23.16 1.30 -21.09
CA GLY A 192 -23.12 0.36 -19.96
C GLY A 192 -22.01 -0.69 -20.08
N TYR A 193 -21.73 -1.18 -21.30
CA TYR A 193 -20.58 -2.07 -21.53
C TYR A 193 -19.26 -1.35 -21.20
N ARG A 194 -19.05 -0.15 -21.74
CA ARG A 194 -17.82 0.63 -21.53
C ARG A 194 -17.62 0.99 -20.08
N ASP A 195 -18.65 1.42 -19.37
CA ASP A 195 -18.56 1.76 -17.97
C ASP A 195 -18.19 0.56 -17.10
N PHE A 196 -18.82 -0.60 -17.34
CA PHE A 196 -18.54 -1.82 -16.59
C PHE A 196 -17.15 -2.40 -16.91
N THR A 197 -16.71 -2.34 -18.17
CA THR A 197 -15.41 -2.91 -18.60
C THR A 197 -14.23 -1.96 -18.41
N ARG A 198 -14.46 -0.70 -18.08
CA ARG A 198 -13.39 0.27 -17.79
C ARG A 198 -12.43 -0.23 -16.70
N ILE A 199 -12.97 -0.88 -15.69
CA ILE A 199 -12.17 -1.47 -14.59
C ILE A 199 -11.25 -2.57 -15.10
N ALA A 200 -11.66 -3.34 -16.13
CA ALA A 200 -10.86 -4.41 -16.72
C ALA A 200 -9.69 -3.91 -17.58
N ALA A 201 -9.59 -2.61 -17.85
CA ALA A 201 -8.44 -1.98 -18.51
C ALA A 201 -7.32 -1.60 -17.52
N SER A 202 -7.53 -1.78 -16.20
CA SER A 202 -6.50 -1.54 -15.20
C SER A 202 -5.37 -2.57 -15.29
N SER A 203 -4.16 -2.18 -14.83
CA SER A 203 -3.01 -3.10 -14.78
C SER A 203 -3.32 -4.31 -13.88
N PRO A 204 -2.96 -5.52 -14.28
CA PRO A 204 -3.12 -6.73 -13.46
C PRO A 204 -2.08 -6.85 -12.32
N GLU A 205 -1.22 -5.87 -12.10
CA GLU A 205 -0.16 -5.87 -11.07
C GLU A 205 -0.68 -5.47 -9.69
#